data_89055a057a084227b78a00aa0e135034
#
_entry.id   89055a057a084227b78a00aa0e135034
#
_cell.length_a   1.000
_cell.length_b   1.000
_cell.length_c   1.000
_cell.angle_alpha   90.00
_cell.angle_beta   90.00
_cell.angle_gamma   90.00
#
_symmetry.space_group_name_H-M   'P 1'
#
loop_
_entity.id
_entity.type
_entity.pdbx_description
1 polymer ?
#
loop_
_entity_poly.entity_id
_entity_poly.type
_entity_poly.pdbx_seq_one_letter_code
_entity_poly.pdbx_strand_id
1 'polypeptide(L)'
;MKKCVYTDELLQAKVRIVSTRWQVEACTAQARNPAGITAGQNVLSLESFAAQIHPAETVDRATALWFLRDLLRTIPVGRYQRIAKEVGFPAVLFGWISTLIGEKIEPDALAGPQKDLRALYAAYLSRLKERGLRSREMAIAAAAEKAAKETVGTINVSGFIDFRAVEMDFLDALAEKNEITVVLQKYGANAFVKAREAAF
;
A
#
# COMPACT_ATOMS: atom_id res chain seq x y z
N MET A 1 -11.38 -16.45 10.38
CA MET A 1 -12.12 -16.81 9.15
C MET A 1 -12.41 -15.53 8.38
N LYS A 2 -11.84 -15.39 7.21
CA LYS A 2 -12.07 -14.22 6.34
C LYS A 2 -13.46 -14.31 5.74
N LYS A 3 -14.24 -13.25 5.82
CA LYS A 3 -15.55 -13.17 5.19
C LYS A 3 -15.51 -12.06 4.14
N CYS A 4 -15.64 -12.42 2.87
CA CYS A 4 -15.85 -11.47 1.80
C CYS A 4 -17.35 -11.24 1.60
N VAL A 5 -17.79 -10.00 1.68
CA VAL A 5 -19.19 -9.62 1.58
C VAL A 5 -19.34 -8.56 0.49
N TYR A 6 -20.23 -8.82 -0.46
CA TYR A 6 -20.67 -7.85 -1.46
C TYR A 6 -21.91 -7.13 -0.96
N THR A 7 -21.73 -5.96 -0.39
CA THR A 7 -22.85 -5.15 0.08
C THR A 7 -22.56 -3.67 -0.09
N ASP A 8 -23.59 -2.90 -0.37
CA ASP A 8 -23.57 -1.44 -0.33
C ASP A 8 -23.82 -0.91 1.10
N GLU A 9 -24.17 -1.79 2.04
CA GLU A 9 -24.43 -1.42 3.42
C GLU A 9 -23.14 -1.10 4.17
N LEU A 10 -23.17 -0.01 4.90
CA LEU A 10 -22.12 0.39 5.83
C LEU A 10 -22.15 -0.55 7.05
N LEU A 11 -21.33 -1.60 7.02
CA LEU A 11 -21.19 -2.48 8.18
C LEU A 11 -20.67 -1.69 9.38
N GLN A 12 -21.30 -1.85 10.53
CA GLN A 12 -20.82 -1.31 11.80
C GLN A 12 -19.55 -2.08 12.18
N ALA A 13 -18.41 -1.42 12.04
CA ALA A 13 -17.12 -1.96 12.45
C ALA A 13 -16.42 -0.99 13.40
N LYS A 14 -15.58 -1.53 14.28
CA LYS A 14 -14.78 -0.72 15.21
C LYS A 14 -13.73 0.12 14.48
N VAL A 15 -13.16 -0.44 13.40
CA VAL A 15 -12.23 0.23 12.52
C VAL A 15 -12.65 0.02 11.06
N ARG A 16 -12.58 1.08 10.28
CA ARG A 16 -12.79 1.03 8.84
C ARG A 16 -11.51 1.45 8.11
N ILE A 17 -10.99 0.53 7.30
CA ILE A 17 -9.82 0.76 6.45
C ILE A 17 -10.30 1.07 5.03
N VAL A 18 -9.82 2.18 4.48
CA VAL A 18 -10.15 2.62 3.12
C VAL A 18 -8.89 2.87 2.29
N SER A 19 -9.02 2.80 0.97
CA SER A 19 -7.87 2.83 0.06
C SER A 19 -7.22 4.21 -0.08
N THR A 20 -7.96 5.29 0.13
CA THR A 20 -7.47 6.64 -0.13
C THR A 20 -7.82 7.61 1.00
N ARG A 21 -6.99 8.66 1.15
CA ARG A 21 -7.25 9.75 2.10
C ARG A 21 -8.57 10.46 1.82
N TRP A 22 -8.94 10.64 0.56
CA TRP A 22 -10.22 11.22 0.19
C TRP A 22 -11.41 10.40 0.72
N GLN A 23 -11.33 9.06 0.64
CA GLN A 23 -12.34 8.18 1.20
C GLN A 23 -12.39 8.26 2.74
N VAL A 24 -11.24 8.46 3.41
CA VAL A 24 -11.23 8.72 4.86
C VAL A 24 -12.05 9.97 5.17
N GLU A 25 -11.81 11.05 4.44
CA GLU A 25 -12.51 12.32 4.65
C GLU A 25 -14.02 12.17 4.36
N ALA A 26 -14.39 11.52 3.25
CA ALA A 26 -15.79 11.28 2.89
C ALA A 26 -16.52 10.41 3.91
N CYS A 27 -15.93 9.28 4.33
CA CYS A 27 -16.53 8.39 5.33
C CYS A 27 -16.63 9.07 6.71
N THR A 28 -15.63 9.85 7.09
CA THR A 28 -15.66 10.61 8.34
C THR A 28 -16.76 11.67 8.32
N ALA A 29 -16.96 12.35 7.19
CA ALA A 29 -18.03 13.32 7.03
C ALA A 29 -19.43 12.66 7.14
N GLN A 30 -19.59 11.46 6.56
CA GLN A 30 -20.83 10.68 6.66
C GLN A 30 -21.12 10.19 8.10
N ALA A 31 -20.07 9.85 8.87
CA ALA A 31 -20.21 9.38 10.23
C ALA A 31 -20.49 10.49 11.26
N ARG A 32 -20.42 11.76 10.86
CA ARG A 32 -20.75 12.88 11.73
C ARG A 32 -22.27 12.98 11.93
N ASN A 33 -22.68 13.00 13.20
CA ASN A 33 -24.05 13.32 13.55
C ASN A 33 -24.35 14.82 13.33
N PRO A 34 -25.63 15.29 13.43
CA PRO A 34 -25.99 16.70 13.32
C PRO A 34 -25.25 17.65 14.26
N ALA A 35 -24.71 17.14 15.38
CA ALA A 35 -23.89 17.90 16.33
C ALA A 35 -22.40 17.97 15.91
N GLY A 36 -22.02 17.40 14.75
CA GLY A 36 -20.63 17.39 14.26
C GLY A 36 -19.71 16.40 14.96
N ILE A 37 -20.24 15.52 15.81
CA ILE A 37 -19.48 14.55 16.57
C ILE A 37 -19.43 13.21 15.80
N THR A 38 -18.23 12.68 15.59
CA THR A 38 -18.05 11.34 14.99
C THR A 38 -18.25 10.29 16.08
N ALA A 39 -19.29 9.47 15.96
CA ALA A 39 -19.54 8.39 16.92
C ALA A 39 -18.74 7.14 16.54
N GLY A 40 -17.65 6.88 17.26
CA GLY A 40 -17.13 5.54 17.49
C GLY A 40 -16.44 4.79 16.35
N GLN A 41 -16.39 5.30 15.11
CA GLN A 41 -15.69 4.64 14.02
C GLN A 41 -14.35 5.32 13.71
N ASN A 42 -13.24 4.57 13.84
CA ASN A 42 -11.95 4.99 13.33
C ASN A 42 -11.87 4.67 11.84
N VAL A 43 -11.98 5.69 11.00
CA VAL A 43 -11.79 5.56 9.56
C VAL A 43 -10.35 5.95 9.22
N LEU A 44 -9.59 5.03 8.69
CA LEU A 44 -8.16 5.19 8.42
C LEU A 44 -7.81 4.69 7.01
N SER A 45 -6.76 5.24 6.42
CA SER A 45 -6.12 4.57 5.29
C SER A 45 -5.35 3.34 5.81
N LEU A 46 -5.13 2.34 4.94
CA LEU A 46 -4.35 1.15 5.29
C LEU A 46 -2.95 1.53 5.79
N GLU A 47 -2.33 2.51 5.16
CA GLU A 47 -1.03 3.06 5.58
C GLU A 47 -1.08 3.68 6.99
N SER A 48 -2.11 4.50 7.27
CA SER A 48 -2.26 5.13 8.59
C SER A 48 -2.52 4.09 9.67
N PHE A 49 -3.27 3.04 9.36
CA PHE A 49 -3.52 1.96 10.29
C PHE A 49 -2.26 1.12 10.55
N ALA A 50 -1.50 0.80 9.50
CA ALA A 50 -0.21 0.12 9.64
C ALA A 50 0.78 0.93 10.49
N ALA A 51 0.81 2.27 10.31
CA ALA A 51 1.67 3.16 11.09
C ALA A 51 1.27 3.24 12.59
N GLN A 52 -0.02 3.05 12.92
CA GLN A 52 -0.45 2.93 14.33
C GLN A 52 0.05 1.64 14.98
N ILE A 53 0.07 0.53 14.23
CA ILE A 53 0.56 -0.77 14.72
C ILE A 53 2.09 -0.77 14.83
N HIS A 54 2.75 -0.24 13.81
CA HIS A 54 4.21 -0.17 13.77
C HIS A 54 4.68 1.16 13.18
N PRO A 55 4.92 2.17 14.03
CA PRO A 55 5.50 3.43 13.58
C PRO A 55 6.85 3.20 12.89
N ALA A 56 6.99 3.76 11.69
CA ALA A 56 8.22 3.71 10.92
C ALA A 56 8.45 5.06 10.24
N GLU A 57 9.69 5.48 10.16
CA GLU A 57 10.05 6.68 9.41
C GLU A 57 10.00 6.36 7.91
N THR A 58 9.02 6.95 7.23
CA THR A 58 8.80 6.73 5.81
C THR A 58 9.32 7.90 4.98
N VAL A 59 9.91 7.56 3.83
CA VAL A 59 10.33 8.58 2.87
C VAL A 59 9.09 9.23 2.24
N ASP A 60 9.06 10.56 2.26
CA ASP A 60 8.05 11.31 1.52
C ASP A 60 8.32 11.26 0.00
N ARG A 61 7.28 11.53 -0.79
CA ARG A 61 7.36 11.44 -2.25
C ARG A 61 8.42 12.38 -2.85
N ALA A 62 8.58 13.58 -2.33
CA ALA A 62 9.52 14.55 -2.87
C ALA A 62 10.97 14.09 -2.66
N THR A 63 11.28 13.62 -1.47
CA THR A 63 12.57 13.04 -1.11
C THR A 63 12.87 11.78 -1.94
N ALA A 64 11.88 10.89 -2.11
CA ALA A 64 12.03 9.70 -2.95
C ALA A 64 12.35 10.05 -4.41
N LEU A 65 11.66 11.02 -4.99
CA LEU A 65 11.91 11.49 -6.34
C LEU A 65 13.29 12.16 -6.47
N TRP A 66 13.74 12.88 -5.43
CA TRP A 66 15.07 13.45 -5.40
C TRP A 66 16.15 12.36 -5.38
N PHE A 67 16.00 11.31 -4.57
CA PHE A 67 16.90 10.15 -4.58
C PHE A 67 16.99 9.52 -5.96
N LEU A 68 15.85 9.26 -6.60
CA LEU A 68 15.83 8.65 -7.93
C LEU A 68 16.46 9.53 -8.99
N ARG A 69 16.27 10.85 -8.93
CA ARG A 69 16.92 11.79 -9.83
C ARG A 69 18.45 11.79 -9.66
N ASP A 70 18.93 11.70 -8.43
CA ASP A 70 20.35 11.60 -8.14
C ASP A 70 20.94 10.27 -8.67
N LEU A 71 20.26 9.16 -8.43
CA LEU A 71 20.66 7.86 -8.93
C LEU A 71 20.70 7.78 -10.48
N LEU A 72 19.75 8.40 -11.15
CA LEU A 72 19.73 8.49 -12.62
C LEU A 72 20.89 9.30 -13.20
N ARG A 73 21.54 10.15 -12.41
CA ARG A 73 22.74 10.92 -12.80
C ARG A 73 24.03 10.12 -12.57
N THR A 74 24.02 9.23 -11.57
CA THR A 74 25.23 8.55 -11.10
C THR A 74 25.35 7.11 -11.61
N ILE A 75 24.23 6.45 -11.88
CA ILE A 75 24.21 5.06 -12.37
C ILE A 75 24.07 5.05 -13.90
N PRO A 76 24.93 4.33 -14.62
CA PRO A 76 24.77 4.15 -16.06
C PRO A 76 23.48 3.39 -16.38
N VAL A 77 22.57 4.02 -17.13
CA VAL A 77 21.24 3.47 -17.48
C VAL A 77 21.11 3.38 -19.00
N GLY A 78 21.88 2.49 -19.62
CA GLY A 78 21.97 2.41 -21.08
C GLY A 78 20.61 2.40 -21.79
N ARG A 79 19.67 1.56 -21.32
CA ARG A 79 18.33 1.45 -21.90
C ARG A 79 17.48 2.72 -21.67
N TYR A 80 17.67 3.38 -20.55
CA TYR A 80 16.89 4.58 -20.19
C TYR A 80 17.60 5.89 -20.53
N GLN A 81 18.80 5.84 -21.14
CA GLN A 81 19.66 6.99 -21.38
C GLN A 81 18.94 8.19 -22.05
N ARG A 82 18.01 7.89 -22.97
CA ARG A 82 17.25 8.93 -23.70
C ARG A 82 16.24 9.65 -22.81
N ILE A 83 15.64 8.94 -21.86
CA ILE A 83 14.54 9.44 -21.02
C ILE A 83 14.96 9.76 -19.57
N ALA A 84 16.16 9.35 -19.17
CA ALA A 84 16.68 9.56 -17.83
C ALA A 84 16.78 11.06 -17.42
N LYS A 85 16.90 11.94 -18.41
CA LYS A 85 16.96 13.41 -18.21
C LYS A 85 15.57 14.06 -18.16
N GLU A 86 14.51 13.36 -18.57
CA GLU A 86 13.16 13.89 -18.59
C GLU A 86 12.65 14.13 -17.17
N VAL A 87 12.00 15.27 -16.95
CA VAL A 87 11.52 15.71 -15.62
C VAL A 87 10.55 14.71 -15.01
N GLY A 88 9.73 14.05 -15.83
CA GLY A 88 8.71 13.09 -15.38
C GLY A 88 9.24 11.68 -15.10
N PHE A 89 10.41 11.30 -15.64
CA PHE A 89 10.89 9.93 -15.56
C PHE A 89 11.14 9.42 -14.11
N PRO A 90 11.69 10.24 -13.18
CA PRO A 90 11.81 9.82 -11.78
C PRO A 90 10.47 9.40 -11.16
N ALA A 91 9.36 10.05 -11.53
CA ALA A 91 8.03 9.69 -11.01
C ALA A 91 7.53 8.35 -11.58
N VAL A 92 7.79 8.07 -12.86
CA VAL A 92 7.48 6.78 -13.49
C VAL A 92 8.31 5.67 -12.83
N LEU A 93 9.62 5.89 -12.66
CA LEU A 93 10.52 4.96 -12.01
C LEU A 93 10.12 4.68 -10.56
N PHE A 94 9.71 5.72 -9.83
CA PHE A 94 9.16 5.58 -8.48
C PHE A 94 7.94 4.66 -8.46
N GLY A 95 7.01 4.84 -9.41
CA GLY A 95 5.83 3.97 -9.54
C GLY A 95 6.20 2.51 -9.78
N TRP A 96 7.16 2.24 -10.67
CA TRP A 96 7.64 0.87 -10.91
C TRP A 96 8.28 0.25 -9.67
N ILE A 97 9.19 0.97 -9.00
CA ILE A 97 9.85 0.50 -7.79
C ILE A 97 8.83 0.26 -6.67
N SER A 98 7.88 1.16 -6.44
CA SER A 98 6.80 0.98 -5.47
C SER A 98 5.96 -0.27 -5.76
N THR A 99 5.68 -0.55 -7.04
CA THR A 99 4.99 -1.79 -7.44
C THR A 99 5.85 -3.02 -7.12
N LEU A 100 7.13 -3.02 -7.49
CA LEU A 100 8.02 -4.15 -7.21
C LEU A 100 8.12 -4.43 -5.69
N ILE A 101 8.29 -3.41 -4.87
CA ILE A 101 8.31 -3.56 -3.40
C ILE A 101 6.97 -4.10 -2.91
N GLY A 102 5.86 -3.54 -3.39
CA GLY A 102 4.52 -3.93 -3.00
C GLY A 102 4.19 -5.39 -3.35
N GLU A 103 4.70 -5.89 -4.47
CA GLU A 103 4.57 -7.28 -4.92
C GLU A 103 5.67 -8.21 -4.38
N LYS A 104 6.53 -7.71 -3.50
CA LYS A 104 7.65 -8.47 -2.89
C LYS A 104 8.62 -9.02 -3.93
N ILE A 105 8.81 -8.31 -5.04
CA ILE A 105 9.75 -8.67 -6.10
C ILE A 105 11.10 -8.05 -5.76
N GLU A 106 12.07 -8.87 -5.41
CA GLU A 106 13.42 -8.43 -5.08
C GLU A 106 14.21 -8.01 -6.33
N PRO A 107 15.21 -7.10 -6.20
CA PRO A 107 16.02 -6.67 -7.35
C PRO A 107 16.62 -7.83 -8.12
N ASP A 108 17.03 -8.91 -7.44
CA ASP A 108 17.67 -10.08 -8.05
C ASP A 108 16.74 -10.92 -8.94
N ALA A 109 15.43 -10.78 -8.78
CA ALA A 109 14.45 -11.38 -9.68
C ALA A 109 14.40 -10.70 -11.06
N LEU A 110 14.96 -9.48 -11.18
CA LEU A 110 14.99 -8.73 -12.44
C LEU A 110 16.23 -9.12 -13.27
N ALA A 111 16.02 -9.88 -14.33
CA ALA A 111 17.08 -10.39 -15.19
C ALA A 111 16.99 -9.84 -16.64
N GLY A 112 18.04 -10.08 -17.42
CA GLY A 112 18.06 -9.80 -18.85
C GLY A 112 17.83 -8.32 -19.18
N PRO A 113 16.77 -7.99 -19.94
CA PRO A 113 16.51 -6.61 -20.39
C PRO A 113 16.19 -5.64 -19.26
N GLN A 114 15.96 -6.12 -18.04
CA GLN A 114 15.61 -5.31 -16.87
C GLN A 114 16.81 -4.97 -15.98
N LYS A 115 18.05 -5.28 -16.40
CA LYS A 115 19.27 -5.05 -15.62
C LYS A 115 19.45 -3.61 -15.12
N ASP A 116 19.06 -2.62 -15.94
CA ASP A 116 19.17 -1.21 -15.57
C ASP A 116 18.15 -0.85 -14.49
N LEU A 117 16.93 -1.37 -14.58
CA LEU A 117 15.91 -1.23 -13.52
C LEU A 117 16.36 -1.92 -12.23
N ARG A 118 16.94 -3.12 -12.33
CA ARG A 118 17.54 -3.83 -11.20
C ARG A 118 18.57 -2.97 -10.47
N ALA A 119 19.51 -2.38 -11.21
CA ALA A 119 20.57 -1.54 -10.63
C ALA A 119 20.01 -0.31 -9.93
N LEU A 120 19.06 0.40 -10.57
CA LEU A 120 18.38 1.55 -9.98
C LEU A 120 17.57 1.17 -8.74
N TYR A 121 16.85 0.06 -8.78
CA TYR A 121 16.04 -0.44 -7.68
C TYR A 121 16.91 -0.83 -6.47
N ALA A 122 17.97 -1.63 -6.69
CA ALA A 122 18.91 -2.00 -5.64
C ALA A 122 19.57 -0.77 -4.99
N ALA A 123 19.99 0.20 -5.80
CA ALA A 123 20.58 1.45 -5.30
C ALA A 123 19.58 2.30 -4.53
N TYR A 124 18.32 2.34 -4.94
CA TYR A 124 17.26 3.04 -4.21
C TYR A 124 17.02 2.42 -2.83
N LEU A 125 16.95 1.08 -2.74
CA LEU A 125 16.82 0.38 -1.46
C LEU A 125 18.03 0.65 -0.54
N SER A 126 19.25 0.62 -1.08
CA SER A 126 20.46 0.97 -0.33
C SER A 126 20.40 2.41 0.22
N ARG A 127 19.95 3.37 -0.61
CA ARG A 127 19.81 4.77 -0.19
C ARG A 127 18.77 4.94 0.93
N LEU A 128 17.66 4.22 0.88
CA LEU A 128 16.67 4.21 1.97
C LEU A 128 17.30 3.64 3.26
N LYS A 129 17.98 2.50 3.15
CA LYS A 129 18.64 1.85 4.29
C LYS A 129 19.72 2.73 4.95
N GLU A 130 20.57 3.38 4.16
CA GLU A 130 21.60 4.33 4.64
C GLU A 130 21.02 5.48 5.43
N ARG A 131 19.82 5.91 5.10
CA ARG A 131 19.09 7.01 5.76
C ARG A 131 18.17 6.57 6.89
N GLY A 132 18.06 5.27 7.16
CA GLY A 132 17.13 4.73 8.13
C GLY A 132 15.66 4.86 7.72
N LEU A 133 15.39 5.14 6.43
CA LEU A 133 14.06 5.36 5.89
C LEU A 133 13.48 4.07 5.30
N ARG A 134 12.16 4.02 5.22
CA ARG A 134 11.40 2.96 4.54
C ARG A 134 10.51 3.54 3.47
N SER A 135 10.22 2.77 2.42
CA SER A 135 9.08 3.11 1.56
C SER A 135 7.78 2.82 2.30
N ARG A 136 6.66 3.33 1.77
CA ARG A 136 5.31 3.03 2.27
C ARG A 136 5.06 1.51 2.32
N GLU A 137 5.40 0.82 1.26
CA GLU A 137 5.20 -0.63 1.12
C GLU A 137 6.05 -1.42 2.15
N MET A 138 7.30 -1.00 2.34
CA MET A 138 8.18 -1.59 3.37
C MET A 138 7.66 -1.35 4.80
N ALA A 139 7.04 -0.21 5.06
CA ALA A 139 6.43 0.09 6.36
C ALA A 139 5.20 -0.79 6.62
N ILE A 140 4.36 -1.03 5.60
CA ILE A 140 3.21 -1.95 5.69
C ILE A 140 3.70 -3.39 5.93
N ALA A 141 4.70 -3.85 5.18
CA ALA A 141 5.29 -5.17 5.37
C ALA A 141 5.85 -5.37 6.80
N ALA A 142 6.55 -4.38 7.33
CA ALA A 142 7.05 -4.42 8.71
C ALA A 142 5.93 -4.40 9.77
N ALA A 143 4.81 -3.73 9.48
CA ALA A 143 3.65 -3.73 10.36
C ALA A 143 2.95 -5.10 10.38
N ALA A 144 2.99 -5.87 9.30
CA ALA A 144 2.39 -7.21 9.23
C ALA A 144 2.94 -8.15 10.30
N GLU A 145 4.24 -8.10 10.61
CA GLU A 145 4.86 -8.93 11.65
C GLU A 145 4.26 -8.68 13.06
N LYS A 146 3.77 -7.46 13.31
CA LYS A 146 3.16 -7.07 14.59
C LYS A 146 1.65 -7.23 14.56
N ALA A 147 1.04 -7.09 13.39
CA ALA A 147 -0.40 -7.11 13.18
C ALA A 147 -1.05 -8.42 13.68
N ALA A 148 -0.36 -9.56 13.56
CA ALA A 148 -0.80 -10.86 14.07
C ALA A 148 -1.04 -10.89 15.59
N LYS A 149 -0.47 -9.95 16.34
CA LYS A 149 -0.61 -9.85 17.80
C LYS A 149 -1.67 -8.87 18.23
N GLU A 150 -2.10 -8.00 17.34
CA GLU A 150 -3.04 -6.91 17.63
C GLU A 150 -4.49 -7.42 17.68
N THR A 151 -5.20 -7.04 18.72
CA THR A 151 -6.62 -7.33 18.86
C THR A 151 -7.42 -6.04 18.83
N VAL A 152 -8.02 -5.78 17.67
CA VAL A 152 -8.84 -4.57 17.42
C VAL A 152 -10.33 -4.89 17.50
N GLY A 153 -10.72 -6.09 17.10
CA GLY A 153 -12.11 -6.57 17.04
C GLY A 153 -12.59 -6.68 15.58
N THR A 154 -13.65 -5.94 15.24
CA THR A 154 -14.21 -5.95 13.88
C THR A 154 -13.55 -4.89 13.01
N ILE A 155 -13.06 -5.28 11.85
CA ILE A 155 -12.40 -4.42 10.86
C ILE A 155 -13.15 -4.53 9.53
N ASN A 156 -13.54 -3.40 8.97
CA ASN A 156 -14.11 -3.31 7.63
C ASN A 156 -13.08 -2.72 6.67
N VAL A 157 -12.81 -3.41 5.58
CA VAL A 157 -11.89 -2.97 4.50
C VAL A 157 -12.69 -2.70 3.26
N SER A 158 -12.66 -1.48 2.73
CA SER A 158 -13.50 -1.08 1.60
C SER A 158 -12.82 -0.08 0.67
N GLY A 159 -13.35 0.05 -0.55
CA GLY A 159 -12.87 1.02 -1.54
C GLY A 159 -11.59 0.62 -2.26
N PHE A 160 -11.11 -0.60 -2.07
CA PHE A 160 -9.96 -1.14 -2.81
C PHE A 160 -10.43 -1.75 -4.13
N ILE A 161 -9.68 -1.48 -5.20
CA ILE A 161 -9.85 -2.14 -6.49
C ILE A 161 -8.99 -3.40 -6.52
N ASP A 162 -7.81 -3.33 -5.91
CA ASP A 162 -6.83 -4.39 -5.87
C ASP A 162 -5.97 -4.28 -4.60
N PHE A 163 -5.29 -5.35 -4.22
CA PHE A 163 -4.37 -5.40 -3.11
C PHE A 163 -3.01 -5.90 -3.60
N ARG A 164 -1.96 -5.22 -3.17
CA ARG A 164 -0.59 -5.68 -3.37
C ARG A 164 -0.26 -6.80 -2.38
N ALA A 165 0.74 -7.60 -2.69
CA ALA A 165 1.15 -8.72 -1.84
C ALA A 165 1.43 -8.30 -0.39
N VAL A 166 2.13 -7.19 -0.16
CA VAL A 166 2.38 -6.68 1.21
C VAL A 166 1.10 -6.24 1.94
N GLU A 167 0.11 -5.73 1.22
CA GLU A 167 -1.18 -5.33 1.79
C GLU A 167 -2.01 -6.57 2.16
N MET A 168 -1.95 -7.62 1.32
CA MET A 168 -2.57 -8.90 1.62
C MET A 168 -1.95 -9.56 2.84
N ASP A 169 -0.61 -9.63 2.92
CA ASP A 169 0.08 -10.19 4.09
C ASP A 169 -0.30 -9.46 5.37
N PHE A 170 -0.43 -8.13 5.30
CA PHE A 170 -0.84 -7.32 6.45
C PHE A 170 -2.28 -7.62 6.89
N LEU A 171 -3.22 -7.74 5.93
CA LEU A 171 -4.61 -8.10 6.23
C LEU A 171 -4.73 -9.54 6.74
N ASP A 172 -3.92 -10.47 6.19
CA ASP A 172 -3.87 -11.86 6.65
C ASP A 172 -3.38 -11.96 8.09
N ALA A 173 -2.30 -11.24 8.42
CA ALA A 173 -1.80 -11.18 9.78
C ALA A 173 -2.82 -10.60 10.77
N LEU A 174 -3.54 -9.52 10.38
CA LEU A 174 -4.61 -8.96 11.19
C LEU A 174 -5.75 -9.96 11.41
N ALA A 175 -6.08 -10.78 10.40
CA ALA A 175 -7.18 -11.73 10.46
C ALA A 175 -6.94 -12.89 11.45
N GLU A 176 -5.73 -13.06 11.97
CA GLU A 176 -5.45 -14.08 12.99
C GLU A 176 -6.22 -13.84 14.28
N LYS A 177 -6.43 -12.57 14.65
CA LYS A 177 -7.09 -12.20 15.92
C LYS A 177 -8.27 -11.28 15.76
N ASN A 178 -8.63 -10.91 14.54
CA ASN A 178 -9.69 -9.95 14.26
C ASN A 178 -10.67 -10.50 13.24
N GLU A 179 -11.90 -10.07 13.32
CA GLU A 179 -12.90 -10.33 12.29
C GLU A 179 -12.78 -9.27 11.20
N ILE A 180 -12.31 -9.69 10.00
CA ILE A 180 -12.12 -8.80 8.87
C ILE A 180 -13.21 -9.05 7.84
N THR A 181 -13.92 -7.99 7.47
CA THR A 181 -14.85 -7.97 6.35
C THR A 181 -14.28 -7.12 5.23
N VAL A 182 -14.03 -7.72 4.07
CA VAL A 182 -13.59 -6.99 2.87
C VAL A 182 -14.79 -6.74 1.97
N VAL A 183 -15.08 -5.47 1.72
CA VAL A 183 -16.16 -5.04 0.82
C VAL A 183 -15.57 -4.71 -0.53
N LEU A 184 -15.83 -5.55 -1.52
CA LEU A 184 -15.41 -5.35 -2.90
C LEU A 184 -16.58 -4.78 -3.71
N GLN A 185 -16.33 -3.71 -4.45
CA GLN A 185 -17.32 -3.20 -5.39
C GLN A 185 -17.46 -4.16 -6.58
N LYS A 186 -18.69 -4.57 -6.88
CA LYS A 186 -18.97 -5.45 -8.00
C LYS A 186 -19.11 -4.63 -9.29
N TYR A 187 -18.04 -4.55 -10.07
CA TYR A 187 -18.06 -3.94 -11.40
C TYR A 187 -18.35 -5.00 -12.46
N GLY A 188 -19.60 -5.44 -12.54
CA GLY A 188 -20.01 -6.46 -13.53
C GLY A 188 -19.33 -7.83 -13.34
N ALA A 189 -19.65 -8.77 -14.24
CA ALA A 189 -19.11 -10.14 -14.20
C ALA A 189 -17.85 -10.28 -15.07
N ASN A 190 -16.82 -9.47 -14.86
CA ASN A 190 -15.58 -9.60 -15.61
C ASN A 190 -14.61 -10.60 -14.94
N ALA A 191 -13.64 -11.11 -15.70
CA ALA A 191 -12.67 -12.10 -15.24
C ALA A 191 -11.80 -11.57 -14.09
N PHE A 192 -11.56 -10.26 -14.03
CA PHE A 192 -10.76 -9.61 -13.00
C PHE A 192 -11.45 -9.67 -11.62
N VAL A 193 -12.75 -9.42 -11.57
CA VAL A 193 -13.55 -9.52 -10.32
C VAL A 193 -13.54 -10.97 -9.82
N LYS A 194 -13.72 -11.94 -10.72
CA LYS A 194 -13.67 -13.38 -10.36
C LYS A 194 -12.30 -13.79 -9.82
N ALA A 195 -11.21 -13.31 -10.41
CA ALA A 195 -9.86 -13.61 -9.93
C ALA A 195 -9.62 -13.05 -8.52
N ARG A 196 -10.17 -11.87 -8.23
CA ARG A 196 -10.09 -11.27 -6.89
C ARG A 196 -10.92 -11.99 -5.85
N GLU A 197 -12.11 -12.47 -6.23
CA GLU A 197 -12.97 -13.29 -5.36
C GLU A 197 -12.26 -14.58 -4.93
N ALA A 198 -11.46 -15.17 -5.80
CA ALA A 198 -10.72 -16.40 -5.52
C ALA A 198 -9.50 -16.18 -4.60
N ALA A 199 -9.02 -14.94 -4.45
CA ALA A 199 -7.87 -14.58 -3.60
C ALA A 199 -8.25 -14.42 -2.11
N PHE A 200 -9.56 -14.35 -1.80
CA PHE A 200 -10.12 -14.26 -0.44
C PHE A 200 -10.91 -15.52 -0.07
#